data_f1568b1721c2b8eb22756041c2fa173e
#
_entry.id   f1568b1721c2b8eb22756041c2fa173e
#
_cell.length_a   1.000
_cell.length_b   1.000
_cell.length_c   1.000
_cell.angle_alpha   90.00
_cell.angle_beta   90.00
_cell.angle_gamma   90.00
#
_symmetry.space_group_name_H-M   'P 1'
#
loop_
_entity.id
_entity.type
_entity.pdbx_description
1 polymer ?
#
loop_
_entity_poly.entity_id
_entity_poly.type
_entity_poly.pdbx_seq_one_letter_code
_entity_poly.pdbx_strand_id
1 'polypeptide(L)'
;MDACRALTLNDIPRMVEINEQGLPGTGKVSHQEMADLLGLSELALGLDNERGLAGFVLCLLPGTRYGSLNYAWFNQRLEQFLYVDRVAVADEARNGGIGSLLYQSVIAHAHRLDCPVTAEVSLRPPNPGSVRFHARHGFDEIGVFETGQKAVTMYIRKEK
;
A
#
# COMPACT_ATOMS: atom_id res chain seq x y z
N MET A 1 4.24 5.61 -22.52
CA MET A 1 4.16 5.95 -21.11
C MET A 1 3.17 5.05 -20.40
N ASP A 2 3.67 4.35 -19.44
CA ASP A 2 2.85 3.37 -18.76
C ASP A 2 1.96 4.04 -17.73
N ALA A 3 0.70 4.03 -17.96
CA ALA A 3 -0.28 4.50 -17.01
C ALA A 3 -0.69 3.34 -16.10
N CYS A 4 -0.94 3.64 -14.84
CA CYS A 4 -1.55 2.67 -13.95
C CYS A 4 -2.99 2.44 -14.43
N ARG A 5 -3.44 1.20 -14.30
CA ARG A 5 -4.80 0.81 -14.67
C ARG A 5 -5.57 0.29 -13.46
N ALA A 6 -6.88 0.31 -13.54
CA ALA A 6 -7.71 -0.28 -12.50
C ALA A 6 -7.51 -1.79 -12.45
N LEU A 7 -7.44 -2.33 -11.24
CA LEU A 7 -7.39 -3.77 -11.02
C LEU A 7 -8.80 -4.35 -11.12
N THR A 8 -8.89 -5.61 -11.53
CA THR A 8 -10.15 -6.34 -11.62
C THR A 8 -10.00 -7.69 -10.91
N LEU A 9 -11.11 -8.41 -10.77
CA LEU A 9 -11.08 -9.75 -10.18
C LEU A 9 -10.18 -10.72 -10.95
N ASN A 10 -9.99 -10.48 -12.25
CA ASN A 10 -9.08 -11.31 -13.05
C ASN A 10 -7.63 -11.18 -12.63
N ASP A 11 -7.27 -10.11 -11.94
CA ASP A 11 -5.90 -9.88 -11.48
C ASP A 11 -5.58 -10.62 -10.17
N ILE A 12 -6.59 -11.13 -9.46
CA ILE A 12 -6.40 -11.69 -8.13
C ILE A 12 -5.33 -12.77 -8.06
N PRO A 13 -5.29 -13.78 -8.95
CA PRO A 13 -4.24 -14.81 -8.84
C PRO A 13 -2.83 -14.22 -8.93
N ARG A 14 -2.60 -13.29 -9.86
CA ARG A 14 -1.30 -12.67 -10.01
C ARG A 14 -0.97 -11.74 -8.84
N MET A 15 -1.96 -11.02 -8.31
CA MET A 15 -1.78 -10.16 -7.13
C MET A 15 -1.34 -11.00 -5.92
N VAL A 16 -1.96 -12.14 -5.68
CA VAL A 16 -1.58 -13.03 -4.57
C VAL A 16 -0.16 -13.52 -4.76
N GLU A 17 0.20 -13.92 -5.98
CA GLU A 17 1.55 -14.38 -6.30
C GLU A 17 2.60 -13.29 -6.03
N ILE A 18 2.35 -12.05 -6.49
CA ILE A 18 3.24 -10.92 -6.25
C ILE A 18 3.34 -10.61 -4.75
N ASN A 19 2.21 -10.67 -4.04
CA ASN A 19 2.16 -10.42 -2.61
C ASN A 19 3.03 -11.43 -1.85
N GLU A 20 2.99 -12.70 -2.23
CA GLU A 20 3.81 -13.74 -1.59
C GLU A 20 5.30 -13.49 -1.79
N GLN A 21 5.70 -12.95 -2.93
CA GLN A 21 7.09 -12.59 -3.19
C GLN A 21 7.59 -11.49 -2.24
N GLY A 22 6.67 -10.67 -1.72
CA GLY A 22 7.01 -9.58 -0.81
C GLY A 22 6.98 -9.92 0.67
N LEU A 23 6.66 -11.17 1.04
CA LEU A 23 6.61 -11.57 2.44
C LEU A 23 8.02 -11.55 3.06
N PRO A 24 8.16 -11.14 4.33
CA PRO A 24 7.12 -10.73 5.27
C PRO A 24 6.78 -9.22 5.23
N GLY A 25 7.28 -8.47 4.27
CA GLY A 25 7.04 -7.02 4.18
C GLY A 25 5.57 -6.66 4.00
N THR A 26 4.81 -7.49 3.28
CA THR A 26 3.35 -7.42 3.24
C THR A 26 2.77 -8.57 4.04
N GLY A 27 1.52 -8.46 4.48
CA GLY A 27 0.85 -9.55 5.16
C GLY A 27 0.40 -10.62 4.16
N LYS A 28 0.46 -11.88 4.57
CA LYS A 28 -0.03 -12.98 3.75
C LYS A 28 -1.56 -12.89 3.61
N VAL A 29 -2.07 -13.11 2.40
CA VAL A 29 -3.50 -13.11 2.11
C VAL A 29 -3.85 -14.28 1.19
N SER A 30 -5.06 -14.80 1.36
CA SER A 30 -5.63 -15.78 0.43
C SER A 30 -6.22 -15.07 -0.78
N HIS A 31 -6.58 -15.83 -1.81
CA HIS A 31 -7.31 -15.29 -2.98
C HIS A 31 -8.61 -14.62 -2.54
N GLN A 32 -9.36 -15.27 -1.63
CA GLN A 32 -10.62 -14.73 -1.14
C GLN A 32 -10.40 -13.42 -0.37
N GLU A 33 -9.41 -13.37 0.48
CA GLU A 33 -9.07 -12.16 1.24
C GLU A 33 -8.63 -11.04 0.33
N MET A 34 -7.84 -11.34 -0.70
CA MET A 34 -7.40 -10.33 -1.67
C MET A 34 -8.60 -9.77 -2.45
N ALA A 35 -9.53 -10.64 -2.85
CA ALA A 35 -10.75 -10.21 -3.55
C ALA A 35 -11.61 -9.32 -2.65
N ASP A 36 -11.75 -9.68 -1.38
CA ASP A 36 -12.50 -8.87 -0.42
C ASP A 36 -11.86 -7.50 -0.23
N LEU A 37 -10.54 -7.47 -0.06
CA LEU A 37 -9.78 -6.23 0.09
C LEU A 37 -9.90 -5.35 -1.15
N LEU A 38 -9.83 -5.94 -2.34
CA LEU A 38 -10.04 -5.23 -3.60
C LEU A 38 -11.41 -4.54 -3.60
N GLY A 39 -12.44 -5.24 -3.17
CA GLY A 39 -13.80 -4.70 -3.10
C GLY A 39 -13.96 -3.55 -2.10
N LEU A 40 -13.15 -3.52 -1.04
CA LEU A 40 -13.17 -2.45 -0.04
C LEU A 40 -12.33 -1.24 -0.44
N SER A 41 -11.47 -1.39 -1.44
CA SER A 41 -10.50 -0.35 -1.80
C SER A 41 -11.16 0.84 -2.49
N GLU A 42 -10.77 2.04 -2.06
CA GLU A 42 -11.10 3.28 -2.76
C GLU A 42 -10.30 3.38 -4.05
N LEU A 43 -9.03 2.97 -4.01
CA LEU A 43 -8.13 3.02 -5.15
C LEU A 43 -7.42 1.68 -5.23
N ALA A 44 -7.51 1.04 -6.39
CA ALA A 44 -6.87 -0.24 -6.64
C ALA A 44 -6.26 -0.18 -8.03
N LEU A 45 -4.95 -0.01 -8.09
CA LEU A 45 -4.23 0.22 -9.35
C LEU A 45 -3.16 -0.84 -9.56
N GLY A 46 -2.99 -1.21 -10.83
CA GLY A 46 -1.92 -2.07 -11.26
C GLY A 46 -1.11 -1.43 -12.37
N LEU A 47 0.10 -1.92 -12.55
CA LEU A 47 0.97 -1.51 -13.63
C LEU A 47 1.50 -2.76 -14.31
N ASP A 48 1.30 -2.83 -15.62
CA ASP A 48 1.71 -3.98 -16.42
C ASP A 48 3.06 -3.74 -17.07
N ASN A 49 3.81 -4.83 -17.29
CA ASN A 49 4.94 -4.85 -18.19
C ASN A 49 4.63 -5.85 -19.31
N GLU A 50 5.62 -6.25 -20.08
CA GLU A 50 5.46 -7.17 -21.20
C GLU A 50 4.89 -8.53 -20.80
N ARG A 51 5.05 -8.91 -19.53
CA ARG A 51 4.63 -10.21 -18.99
C ARG A 51 3.28 -10.17 -18.27
N GLY A 52 2.64 -9.00 -18.23
CA GLY A 52 1.39 -8.82 -17.51
C GLY A 52 1.59 -7.98 -16.26
N LEU A 53 0.76 -8.20 -15.24
CA LEU A 53 0.82 -7.40 -14.02
C LEU A 53 2.18 -7.53 -13.34
N ALA A 54 2.83 -6.40 -13.14
CA ALA A 54 4.17 -6.31 -12.55
C ALA A 54 4.16 -5.70 -11.15
N GLY A 55 3.12 -4.96 -10.79
CA GLY A 55 2.99 -4.37 -9.47
C GLY A 55 1.59 -3.84 -9.25
N PHE A 56 1.24 -3.62 -7.99
CA PHE A 56 -0.09 -3.10 -7.65
C PHE A 56 -0.07 -2.35 -6.32
N VAL A 57 -1.10 -1.54 -6.10
CA VAL A 57 -1.33 -0.84 -4.84
C VAL A 57 -2.81 -0.87 -4.51
N LEU A 58 -3.12 -1.08 -3.23
CA LEU A 58 -4.49 -1.05 -2.71
C LEU A 58 -4.58 0.00 -1.60
N CYS A 59 -5.54 0.90 -1.72
CA CYS A 59 -5.73 1.99 -0.77
C CYS A 59 -7.18 2.05 -0.29
N LEU A 60 -7.37 2.37 0.98
CA LEU A 60 -8.68 2.45 1.61
C LEU A 60 -8.93 3.83 2.19
N LEU A 61 -10.19 4.27 2.13
CA LEU A 61 -10.66 5.43 2.88
C LEU A 61 -10.98 5.01 4.32
N PRO A 62 -11.10 5.98 5.25
CA PRO A 62 -11.48 5.66 6.64
C PRO A 62 -12.84 4.99 6.71
N GLY A 63 -13.05 4.24 7.79
CA GLY A 63 -14.39 3.78 8.17
C GLY A 63 -14.88 2.52 7.48
N THR A 64 -14.05 1.82 6.72
CA THR A 64 -14.46 0.52 6.16
C THR A 64 -14.38 -0.57 7.24
N ARG A 65 -14.95 -1.74 6.94
CA ARG A 65 -14.92 -2.90 7.85
C ARG A 65 -13.60 -3.67 7.83
N TYR A 66 -12.59 -3.17 7.15
CA TYR A 66 -11.29 -3.86 7.06
C TYR A 66 -10.70 -4.06 8.45
N GLY A 67 -10.30 -5.29 8.76
CA GLY A 67 -9.94 -5.71 10.12
C GLY A 67 -8.49 -5.49 10.52
N SER A 68 -7.69 -4.77 9.76
CA SER A 68 -6.28 -4.52 10.10
C SER A 68 -6.15 -3.60 11.32
N LEU A 69 -5.31 -4.01 12.28
CA LEU A 69 -5.01 -3.19 13.45
C LEU A 69 -4.25 -1.91 13.07
N ASN A 70 -3.40 -1.97 12.05
CA ASN A 70 -2.69 -0.80 11.55
C ASN A 70 -3.66 0.23 10.96
N TYR A 71 -4.61 -0.25 10.18
CA TYR A 71 -5.67 0.59 9.63
C TYR A 71 -6.50 1.23 10.75
N ALA A 72 -6.87 0.43 11.77
CA ALA A 72 -7.62 0.92 12.92
C ALA A 72 -6.87 2.02 13.68
N TRP A 73 -5.54 1.91 13.76
CA TRP A 73 -4.70 2.93 14.40
C TRP A 73 -4.90 4.30 13.76
N PHE A 74 -4.93 4.35 12.42
CA PHE A 74 -5.18 5.60 11.70
C PHE A 74 -6.62 6.08 11.86
N ASN A 75 -7.61 5.18 11.82
CA ASN A 75 -9.01 5.54 12.01
C ASN A 75 -9.27 6.20 13.37
N GLN A 76 -8.52 5.82 14.39
CA GLN A 76 -8.67 6.37 15.73
C GLN A 76 -8.07 7.78 15.87
N ARG A 77 -7.20 8.18 14.96
CA ARG A 77 -6.41 9.41 15.07
C ARG A 77 -6.70 10.45 14.01
N LEU A 78 -7.20 10.04 12.85
CA LEU A 78 -7.42 10.92 11.71
C LEU A 78 -8.84 10.76 11.20
N GLU A 79 -9.44 11.86 10.80
CA GLU A 79 -10.80 11.85 10.24
C GLU A 79 -10.80 11.52 8.75
N GLN A 80 -9.78 11.98 8.03
CA GLN A 80 -9.65 11.76 6.59
C GLN A 80 -8.24 11.33 6.24
N PHE A 81 -8.12 10.31 5.40
CA PHE A 81 -6.85 9.84 4.88
C PHE A 81 -7.10 8.85 3.75
N LEU A 82 -6.08 8.66 2.92
CA LEU A 82 -6.04 7.55 1.97
C LEU A 82 -4.95 6.61 2.47
N TYR A 83 -5.35 5.44 2.94
CA TYR A 83 -4.45 4.47 3.56
C TYR A 83 -3.93 3.49 2.53
N VAL A 84 -2.61 3.40 2.38
CA VAL A 84 -1.98 2.39 1.54
C VAL A 84 -1.87 1.11 2.37
N ASP A 85 -2.76 0.15 2.11
CA ASP A 85 -2.71 -1.12 2.81
C ASP A 85 -1.52 -1.95 2.34
N ARG A 86 -1.32 -1.99 1.03
CA ARG A 86 -0.16 -2.69 0.46
C ARG A 86 0.19 -2.16 -0.90
N VAL A 87 1.48 -2.15 -1.17
CA VAL A 87 2.08 -1.93 -2.47
C VAL A 87 3.06 -3.08 -2.67
N ALA A 88 3.01 -3.72 -3.82
CA ALA A 88 3.88 -4.85 -4.09
C ALA A 88 4.32 -4.84 -5.55
N VAL A 89 5.58 -5.19 -5.79
CA VAL A 89 6.18 -5.26 -7.11
C VAL A 89 6.77 -6.64 -7.29
N ALA A 90 6.52 -7.25 -8.44
CA ALA A 90 7.04 -8.57 -8.75
C ALA A 90 8.58 -8.58 -8.68
N ASP A 91 9.17 -9.69 -8.20
CA ASP A 91 10.62 -9.80 -8.01
C ASP A 91 11.39 -9.43 -9.28
N GLU A 92 10.95 -9.92 -10.43
CA GLU A 92 11.63 -9.69 -11.72
C GLU A 92 11.48 -8.25 -12.21
N ALA A 93 10.61 -7.45 -11.60
CA ALA A 93 10.34 -6.08 -12.01
C ALA A 93 10.84 -5.04 -10.99
N ARG A 94 11.49 -5.47 -9.91
CA ARG A 94 12.00 -4.57 -8.88
C ARG A 94 13.11 -3.68 -9.41
N ASN A 95 13.28 -2.52 -8.77
CA ASN A 95 14.25 -1.50 -9.13
C ASN A 95 14.00 -0.83 -10.48
N GLY A 96 12.81 -1.03 -11.05
CA GLY A 96 12.39 -0.37 -12.30
C GLY A 96 11.51 0.85 -12.09
N GLY A 97 11.32 1.29 -10.85
CA GLY A 97 10.52 2.48 -10.56
C GLY A 97 9.02 2.25 -10.48
N ILE A 98 8.56 1.00 -10.54
CA ILE A 98 7.12 0.69 -10.52
C ILE A 98 6.46 1.16 -9.24
N GLY A 99 7.09 0.91 -8.08
CA GLY A 99 6.56 1.37 -6.79
C GLY A 99 6.37 2.88 -6.77
N SER A 100 7.33 3.63 -7.29
CA SER A 100 7.25 5.10 -7.36
C SER A 100 6.13 5.56 -8.28
N LEU A 101 5.94 4.90 -9.42
CA LEU A 101 4.85 5.23 -10.35
C LEU A 101 3.49 4.98 -9.69
N LEU A 102 3.35 3.86 -8.97
CA LEU A 102 2.12 3.56 -8.23
C LEU A 102 1.87 4.62 -7.15
N TYR A 103 2.89 5.00 -6.39
CA TYR A 103 2.75 6.02 -5.34
C TYR A 103 2.43 7.40 -5.91
N GLN A 104 2.97 7.75 -7.07
CA GLN A 104 2.61 9.01 -7.74
C GLN A 104 1.10 9.06 -8.03
N SER A 105 0.54 7.94 -8.47
CA SER A 105 -0.91 7.85 -8.73
C SER A 105 -1.72 7.92 -7.42
N VAL A 106 -1.22 7.31 -6.35
CA VAL A 106 -1.85 7.39 -5.02
C VAL A 106 -1.87 8.84 -4.54
N ILE A 107 -0.73 9.51 -4.63
CA ILE A 107 -0.59 10.91 -4.19
C ILE A 107 -1.52 11.82 -5.00
N ALA A 108 -1.59 11.62 -6.32
CA ALA A 108 -2.49 12.38 -7.17
C ALA A 108 -3.96 12.18 -6.79
N HIS A 109 -4.34 10.94 -6.47
CA HIS A 109 -5.70 10.62 -6.04
C HIS A 109 -6.03 11.28 -4.70
N ALA A 110 -5.11 11.21 -3.74
CA ALA A 110 -5.28 11.87 -2.44
C ALA A 110 -5.40 13.38 -2.59
N HIS A 111 -4.63 13.97 -3.51
CA HIS A 111 -4.72 15.40 -3.80
C HIS A 111 -6.12 15.77 -4.28
N ARG A 112 -6.72 14.97 -5.17
CA ARG A 112 -8.08 15.20 -5.65
C ARG A 112 -9.12 15.07 -4.53
N LEU A 113 -8.86 14.20 -3.54
CA LEU A 113 -9.74 14.02 -2.38
C LEU A 113 -9.45 15.02 -1.26
N ASP A 114 -8.38 15.80 -1.39
CA ASP A 114 -7.93 16.76 -0.38
C ASP A 114 -7.70 16.07 0.98
N CYS A 115 -6.98 14.96 0.97
CA CYS A 115 -6.64 14.22 2.18
C CYS A 115 -5.19 13.75 2.17
N PRO A 116 -4.61 13.47 3.35
CA PRO A 116 -3.26 12.93 3.42
C PRO A 116 -3.22 11.46 3.01
N VAL A 117 -2.03 10.97 2.68
CA VAL A 117 -1.77 9.56 2.46
C VAL A 117 -1.13 8.99 3.73
N THR A 118 -1.58 7.82 4.15
CA THR A 118 -1.01 7.11 5.31
C THR A 118 -0.51 5.73 4.91
N ALA A 119 0.50 5.26 5.62
CA ALA A 119 1.07 3.93 5.41
C ALA A 119 1.87 3.54 6.65
N GLU A 120 2.14 2.24 6.81
CA GLU A 120 3.07 1.79 7.85
C GLU A 120 4.23 1.05 7.21
N VAL A 121 5.37 1.06 7.91
CA VAL A 121 6.59 0.34 7.51
C VAL A 121 7.08 -0.45 8.71
N SER A 122 7.44 -1.70 8.48
CA SER A 122 7.94 -2.57 9.55
C SER A 122 9.21 -1.98 10.19
N LEU A 123 9.18 -1.85 11.51
CA LEU A 123 10.32 -1.44 12.34
C LEU A 123 11.01 -2.66 12.95
N ARG A 124 10.23 -3.63 13.39
CA ARG A 124 10.69 -4.95 13.82
C ARG A 124 9.86 -6.02 13.11
N PRO A 125 10.43 -6.76 12.16
CA PRO A 125 11.79 -6.65 11.64
C PRO A 125 11.99 -5.38 10.80
N PRO A 126 13.23 -4.85 10.73
CA PRO A 126 13.48 -3.60 10.01
C PRO A 126 13.35 -3.76 8.50
N ASN A 127 12.92 -2.68 7.85
CA ASN A 127 12.80 -2.61 6.40
C ASN A 127 13.38 -1.29 5.90
N PRO A 128 14.72 -1.17 5.87
CA PRO A 128 15.36 0.11 5.54
C PRO A 128 15.07 0.59 4.12
N GLY A 129 14.86 -0.32 3.18
CA GLY A 129 14.49 0.06 1.81
C GLY A 129 13.16 0.79 1.76
N SER A 130 12.17 0.29 2.49
CA SER A 130 10.85 0.92 2.56
C SER A 130 10.89 2.26 3.32
N VAL A 131 11.72 2.34 4.37
CA VAL A 131 11.93 3.61 5.08
C VAL A 131 12.45 4.69 4.11
N ARG A 132 13.49 4.36 3.34
CA ARG A 132 14.05 5.29 2.35
C ARG A 132 13.03 5.65 1.27
N PHE A 133 12.26 4.69 0.82
CA PHE A 133 11.23 4.90 -0.20
C PHE A 133 10.20 5.92 0.28
N HIS A 134 9.67 5.75 1.49
CA HIS A 134 8.67 6.66 2.03
C HIS A 134 9.26 8.06 2.29
N ALA A 135 10.51 8.14 2.76
CA ALA A 135 11.18 9.42 2.94
C ALA A 135 11.30 10.18 1.61
N ARG A 136 11.68 9.46 0.54
CA ARG A 136 11.78 10.08 -0.80
C ARG A 136 10.45 10.65 -1.29
N HIS A 137 9.35 10.02 -0.90
CA HIS A 137 8.01 10.44 -1.33
C HIS A 137 7.35 11.44 -0.39
N GLY A 138 8.11 11.98 0.57
CA GLY A 138 7.62 13.07 1.41
C GLY A 138 6.81 12.66 2.61
N PHE A 139 6.94 11.42 3.06
CA PHE A 139 6.26 10.93 4.25
C PHE A 139 7.02 11.27 5.51
N ASP A 140 6.29 11.60 6.57
CA ASP A 140 6.82 11.87 7.91
C ASP A 140 6.31 10.82 8.89
N GLU A 141 7.14 10.51 9.90
CA GLU A 141 6.75 9.59 10.96
C GLU A 141 5.79 10.30 11.91
N ILE A 142 4.71 9.60 12.31
CA ILE A 142 3.75 10.13 13.28
C ILE A 142 3.52 9.21 14.47
N GLY A 143 4.19 8.08 14.53
CA GLY A 143 4.09 7.19 15.69
C GLY A 143 4.67 5.82 15.41
N VAL A 144 4.68 5.01 16.46
CA VAL A 144 5.09 3.62 16.39
C VAL A 144 3.98 2.79 17.02
N PHE A 145 3.61 1.70 16.36
CA PHE A 145 2.60 0.78 16.87
C PHE A 145 3.24 -0.58 17.10
N GLU A 146 3.19 -1.03 18.34
CA GLU A 146 3.78 -2.31 18.74
C GLU A 146 2.69 -3.35 18.97
N THR A 147 2.88 -4.55 18.41
CA THR A 147 1.98 -5.69 18.64
C THR A 147 2.84 -6.91 18.98
N GLY A 148 3.05 -7.17 20.27
CA GLY A 148 3.91 -8.24 20.71
C GLY A 148 5.37 -8.01 20.30
N GLN A 149 5.94 -8.93 19.52
CA GLN A 149 7.32 -8.81 19.06
C GLN A 149 7.49 -7.98 17.80
N LYS A 150 6.37 -7.60 17.17
CA LYS A 150 6.38 -6.80 15.95
C LYS A 150 6.15 -5.34 16.27
N ALA A 151 6.70 -4.47 15.43
CA ALA A 151 6.44 -3.04 15.52
C ALA A 151 6.45 -2.45 14.11
N VAL A 152 5.61 -1.46 13.90
CA VAL A 152 5.55 -0.70 12.66
C VAL A 152 5.67 0.79 12.97
N THR A 153 6.32 1.52 12.06
CA THR A 153 6.35 2.98 12.09
C THR A 153 5.19 3.46 11.24
N MET A 154 4.42 4.39 11.80
CA MET A 154 3.24 4.97 11.13
C MET A 154 3.65 6.25 10.43
N TYR A 155 3.32 6.36 9.16
CA TYR A 155 3.72 7.47 8.30
C TYR A 155 2.54 8.24 7.75
N ILE A 156 2.73 9.54 7.54
CA ILE A 156 1.75 10.39 6.88
C ILE A 156 2.44 11.28 5.86
N ARG A 157 1.81 11.46 4.71
CA ARG A 157 2.18 12.47 3.74
C ARG A 157 1.05 13.47 3.65
N LYS A 158 1.27 14.64 4.20
CA LYS A 158 0.24 15.69 4.24
C LYS A 158 0.11 16.37 2.89
N GLU A 159 -1.12 16.77 2.56
CA GLU A 159 -1.35 17.65 1.44
C GLU A 159 -0.80 19.03 1.74
N LYS A 160 -0.20 19.63 0.73
CA LYS A 160 0.39 20.97 0.85
C LYS A 160 -0.53 22.02 0.25
#